data_a1e37dd409b9e2d5ab7546c9f88fb14b
#
_entry.id   a1e37dd409b9e2d5ab7546c9f88fb14b
#
_cell.length_a   1.000
_cell.length_b   1.000
_cell.length_c   1.000
_cell.angle_alpha   90.00
_cell.angle_beta   90.00
_cell.angle_gamma   90.00
#
_symmetry.space_group_name_H-M   'P 1'
#
loop_
_entity.id
_entity.type
_entity.pdbx_description
1 polymer ?
#
loop_
_entity_poly.entity_id
_entity_poly.type
_entity_poly.pdbx_seq_one_letter_code
_entity_poly.pdbx_strand_id
1 'polypeptide(L)'
;MAEGKRKINWKSELTSLAIVLAAVTAARSSLADHYYVPSGSMEYSLMPGDRVIVDKTAYGVRIPLTKIDLFGATTPHRGDIAVFDSPRDGTRLIKRIVAVGGDSVSLVNGQLKINGQPLGDRQVEHFGGHEALLNLHDGGGPDITDMQIPKGMVLAIGDHRGNSLDGRFWGLIDERELFGRAIAVYYRSGDGFVWKPL
;
A
#
# COMPACT_ATOMS: atom_id res chain seq x y z
N MET A 1 -34.42 -54.86 8.34
CA MET A 1 -34.02 -53.45 8.23
C MET A 1 -32.96 -53.35 7.15
N ALA A 2 -33.28 -52.76 5.98
CA ALA A 2 -32.34 -52.62 4.88
C ALA A 2 -31.73 -51.20 4.96
N GLU A 3 -30.46 -51.12 5.30
CA GLU A 3 -29.69 -49.87 5.23
C GLU A 3 -29.50 -49.48 3.77
N GLY A 4 -30.23 -48.42 3.35
CA GLY A 4 -30.10 -47.86 2.02
C GLY A 4 -28.73 -47.16 1.86
N LYS A 5 -27.81 -47.80 1.17
CA LYS A 5 -26.53 -47.18 0.76
C LYS A 5 -26.80 -45.94 -0.07
N ARG A 6 -26.59 -44.75 0.49
CA ARG A 6 -26.70 -43.46 -0.19
C ARG A 6 -25.70 -43.43 -1.35
N LYS A 7 -26.19 -43.48 -2.58
CA LYS A 7 -25.34 -43.36 -3.79
C LYS A 7 -24.77 -41.94 -3.83
N ILE A 8 -23.45 -41.79 -3.57
CA ILE A 8 -22.75 -40.53 -3.68
C ILE A 8 -22.73 -40.12 -5.15
N ASN A 9 -23.30 -38.95 -5.45
CA ASN A 9 -23.25 -38.41 -6.80
C ASN A 9 -21.97 -37.61 -6.98
N TRP A 10 -20.88 -38.27 -7.37
CA TRP A 10 -19.56 -37.71 -7.56
C TRP A 10 -19.51 -36.45 -8.43
N LYS A 11 -20.40 -36.32 -9.41
CA LYS A 11 -20.50 -35.14 -10.27
C LYS A 11 -20.94 -33.91 -9.46
N SER A 12 -21.95 -34.06 -8.61
CA SER A 12 -22.45 -32.99 -7.74
C SER A 12 -21.42 -32.58 -6.71
N GLU A 13 -20.72 -33.53 -6.08
CA GLU A 13 -19.67 -33.27 -5.11
C GLU A 13 -18.48 -32.53 -5.75
N LEU A 14 -18.03 -32.96 -6.91
CA LEU A 14 -16.95 -32.28 -7.65
C LEU A 14 -17.36 -30.87 -8.09
N THR A 15 -18.59 -30.66 -8.52
CA THR A 15 -19.08 -29.32 -8.87
C THR A 15 -19.15 -28.42 -7.65
N SER A 16 -19.63 -28.90 -6.51
CA SER A 16 -19.66 -28.14 -5.26
C SER A 16 -18.26 -27.78 -4.79
N LEU A 17 -17.32 -28.73 -4.86
CA LEU A 17 -15.92 -28.47 -4.52
C LEU A 17 -15.28 -27.43 -5.45
N ALA A 18 -15.54 -27.50 -6.75
CA ALA A 18 -15.03 -26.53 -7.72
C ALA A 18 -15.59 -25.12 -7.46
N ILE A 19 -16.89 -25.00 -7.12
CA ILE A 19 -17.52 -23.72 -6.76
C ILE A 19 -16.89 -23.15 -5.49
N VAL A 20 -16.70 -23.96 -4.47
CA VAL A 20 -16.06 -23.53 -3.21
C VAL A 20 -14.62 -23.08 -3.46
N LEU A 21 -13.83 -23.84 -4.21
CA LEU A 21 -12.46 -23.47 -4.57
C LEU A 21 -12.43 -22.17 -5.39
N ALA A 22 -13.32 -22.01 -6.35
CA ALA A 22 -13.43 -20.78 -7.14
C ALA A 22 -13.80 -19.57 -6.24
N ALA A 23 -14.77 -19.74 -5.34
CA ALA A 23 -15.19 -18.69 -4.41
C ALA A 23 -14.05 -18.31 -3.44
N VAL A 24 -13.34 -19.29 -2.86
CA VAL A 24 -12.19 -19.04 -1.97
C VAL A 24 -11.05 -18.36 -2.72
N THR A 25 -10.76 -18.80 -3.95
CA THR A 25 -9.72 -18.19 -4.80
C THR A 25 -10.08 -16.76 -5.17
N ALA A 26 -11.32 -16.50 -5.55
CA ALA A 26 -11.81 -15.16 -5.85
C ALA A 26 -11.76 -14.23 -4.62
N ALA A 27 -12.21 -14.70 -3.46
CA ALA A 27 -12.14 -13.96 -2.21
C ALA A 27 -10.68 -13.62 -1.85
N ARG A 28 -9.80 -14.62 -1.92
CA ARG A 28 -8.38 -14.45 -1.61
C ARG A 28 -7.66 -13.48 -2.57
N SER A 29 -8.02 -13.50 -3.86
CA SER A 29 -7.42 -12.60 -4.85
C SER A 29 -7.91 -11.15 -4.74
N SER A 30 -9.05 -10.91 -4.08
CA SER A 30 -9.72 -9.61 -4.06
C SER A 30 -9.60 -8.85 -2.74
N LEU A 31 -9.34 -9.53 -1.60
CA LEU A 31 -9.45 -8.90 -0.28
C LEU A 31 -8.11 -8.54 0.33
N ALA A 32 -7.16 -9.46 0.36
CA ALA A 32 -5.85 -9.24 0.98
C ALA A 32 -4.75 -9.96 0.23
N ASP A 33 -3.56 -9.39 0.28
CA ASP A 33 -2.36 -9.98 -0.30
C ASP A 33 -1.18 -9.78 0.66
N HIS A 34 -0.07 -10.46 0.39
CA HIS A 34 1.15 -10.29 1.16
C HIS A 34 2.30 -9.95 0.22
N TYR A 35 3.12 -9.00 0.66
CA TYR A 35 4.27 -8.54 -0.11
C TYR A 35 5.56 -8.67 0.69
N TYR A 36 6.62 -8.99 -0.02
CA TYR A 36 7.99 -8.94 0.48
C TYR A 36 8.56 -7.55 0.22
N VAL A 37 9.25 -6.97 1.21
CA VAL A 37 9.92 -5.67 1.11
C VAL A 37 11.38 -5.89 0.70
N PRO A 38 11.76 -5.59 -0.54
CA PRO A 38 13.10 -5.92 -1.04
C PRO A 38 14.16 -4.85 -0.73
N SER A 39 13.75 -3.62 -0.39
CA SER A 39 14.65 -2.47 -0.29
C SER A 39 14.40 -1.63 0.96
N GLY A 40 15.41 -0.84 1.36
CA GLY A 40 15.36 0.06 2.51
C GLY A 40 14.67 1.40 2.27
N SER A 41 13.98 1.60 1.13
CA SER A 41 13.39 2.91 0.81
C SER A 41 12.28 3.39 1.77
N MET A 42 11.78 2.50 2.63
CA MET A 42 10.75 2.75 3.66
C MET A 42 11.27 2.55 5.08
N GLU A 43 12.61 2.51 5.29
CA GLU A 43 13.19 2.48 6.63
C GLU A 43 12.82 3.78 7.38
N TYR A 44 12.38 3.75 8.60
CA TYR A 44 12.28 2.71 9.60
C TYR A 44 10.87 2.10 9.71
N SER A 45 9.94 2.50 8.88
CA SER A 45 8.58 1.95 8.88
C SER A 45 8.58 0.49 8.45
N LEU A 46 9.21 0.22 7.31
CA LEU A 46 9.42 -1.12 6.76
C LEU A 46 10.91 -1.37 6.56
N MET A 47 11.38 -2.52 6.99
CA MET A 47 12.77 -2.96 6.82
C MET A 47 12.91 -3.93 5.66
N PRO A 48 14.08 -3.96 4.98
CA PRO A 48 14.37 -5.01 4.01
C PRO A 48 14.18 -6.39 4.61
N GLY A 49 13.44 -7.26 3.92
CA GLY A 49 13.09 -8.59 4.43
C GLY A 49 11.76 -8.67 5.18
N ASP A 50 11.11 -7.56 5.47
CA ASP A 50 9.78 -7.56 6.06
C ASP A 50 8.76 -8.18 5.08
N ARG A 51 7.75 -8.84 5.66
CA ARG A 51 6.55 -9.27 4.93
C ARG A 51 5.34 -8.54 5.49
N VAL A 52 4.62 -7.89 4.60
CA VAL A 52 3.50 -7.02 4.93
C VAL A 52 2.18 -7.61 4.43
N ILE A 53 1.12 -7.40 5.19
CA ILE A 53 -0.24 -7.65 4.75
C ILE A 53 -0.77 -6.38 4.09
N VAL A 54 -1.36 -6.52 2.92
CA VAL A 54 -1.93 -5.43 2.12
C VAL A 54 -3.43 -5.65 1.97
N ASP A 55 -4.21 -4.68 2.43
CA ASP A 55 -5.64 -4.59 2.20
C ASP A 55 -5.88 -4.04 0.79
N LYS A 56 -6.37 -4.88 -0.11
CA LYS A 56 -6.68 -4.52 -1.49
C LYS A 56 -8.01 -3.80 -1.62
N THR A 57 -8.83 -3.83 -0.58
CA THR A 57 -10.15 -3.17 -0.57
C THR A 57 -10.06 -1.71 -0.11
N ALA A 58 -8.90 -1.31 0.43
CA ALA A 58 -8.69 0.02 1.01
C ALA A 58 -8.99 1.17 0.05
N TYR A 59 -8.79 0.97 -1.27
CA TYR A 59 -9.03 1.99 -2.31
C TYR A 59 -10.12 1.58 -3.29
N GLY A 60 -11.00 0.66 -2.89
CA GLY A 60 -12.11 0.13 -3.70
C GLY A 60 -11.95 -1.33 -4.05
N VAL A 61 -13.08 -2.02 -4.24
CA VAL A 61 -13.09 -3.43 -4.66
C VAL A 61 -13.15 -3.47 -6.17
N ARG A 62 -12.12 -4.00 -6.82
CA ARG A 62 -12.03 -4.15 -8.27
C ARG A 62 -12.43 -5.55 -8.73
N ILE A 63 -13.06 -5.63 -9.89
CA ILE A 63 -13.30 -6.92 -10.55
C ILE A 63 -11.93 -7.50 -10.92
N PRO A 64 -11.61 -8.75 -10.53
CA PRO A 64 -10.36 -9.40 -10.91
C PRO A 64 -10.13 -9.30 -12.43
N LEU A 65 -8.90 -8.97 -12.84
CA LEU A 65 -8.47 -8.82 -14.22
C LEU A 65 -9.10 -7.63 -14.98
N THR A 66 -9.80 -6.72 -14.30
CA THR A 66 -10.34 -5.50 -14.93
C THR A 66 -9.96 -4.26 -14.10
N LYS A 67 -10.14 -3.06 -14.69
CA LYS A 67 -10.02 -1.77 -13.97
C LYS A 67 -11.38 -1.23 -13.51
N ILE A 68 -12.41 -2.10 -13.43
CA ILE A 68 -13.77 -1.70 -13.05
C ILE A 68 -13.93 -1.82 -11.53
N ASP A 69 -14.23 -0.71 -10.88
CA ASP A 69 -14.55 -0.66 -9.46
C ASP A 69 -15.97 -1.19 -9.23
N LEU A 70 -16.12 -2.20 -8.37
CA LEU A 70 -17.41 -2.79 -8.02
C LEU A 70 -18.14 -2.00 -6.95
N PHE A 71 -17.42 -1.54 -5.92
CA PHE A 71 -17.96 -0.80 -4.77
C PHE A 71 -16.92 0.13 -4.15
N GLY A 72 -17.40 1.32 -3.69
CA GLY A 72 -16.80 2.11 -2.64
C GLY A 72 -15.35 2.50 -2.86
N ALA A 73 -15.05 3.29 -3.91
CA ALA A 73 -13.74 3.94 -3.99
C ALA A 73 -13.56 4.81 -2.74
N THR A 74 -12.70 4.36 -1.83
CA THR A 74 -12.28 5.17 -0.69
C THR A 74 -11.08 6.00 -1.12
N THR A 75 -11.13 7.30 -0.88
CA THR A 75 -10.00 8.17 -1.17
C THR A 75 -8.80 7.81 -0.28
N PRO A 76 -7.57 7.76 -0.83
CA PRO A 76 -6.38 7.56 -0.03
C PRO A 76 -6.21 8.69 0.99
N HIS A 77 -5.63 8.37 2.14
CA HIS A 77 -5.34 9.33 3.18
C HIS A 77 -3.84 9.62 3.27
N ARG A 78 -3.50 10.81 3.72
CA ARG A 78 -2.10 11.11 4.08
C ARG A 78 -1.67 10.17 5.20
N GLY A 79 -0.48 9.59 5.05
CA GLY A 79 0.07 8.61 5.98
C GLY A 79 -0.11 7.16 5.52
N ASP A 80 -1.07 6.86 4.63
CA ASP A 80 -1.24 5.51 4.10
C ASP A 80 0.06 5.00 3.45
N ILE A 81 0.46 3.79 3.79
CA ILE A 81 1.53 3.10 3.07
C ILE A 81 0.88 2.30 1.94
N ALA A 82 1.00 2.80 0.72
CA ALA A 82 0.33 2.27 -0.45
C ALA A 82 1.24 1.40 -1.31
N VAL A 83 0.64 0.39 -1.95
CA VAL A 83 1.25 -0.45 -2.97
C VAL A 83 0.70 -0.05 -4.33
N PHE A 84 1.56 0.16 -5.31
CA PHE A 84 1.22 0.56 -6.68
C PHE A 84 2.34 0.17 -7.65
N ASP A 85 2.09 0.30 -8.94
CA ASP A 85 3.12 0.08 -9.95
C ASP A 85 3.80 1.40 -10.29
N SER A 86 5.13 1.37 -10.41
CA SER A 86 5.95 2.52 -10.80
C SER A 86 5.49 3.05 -12.16
N PRO A 87 5.20 4.35 -12.28
CA PRO A 87 4.87 4.95 -13.58
C PRO A 87 6.02 4.87 -14.59
N ARG A 88 7.24 4.65 -14.12
CA ARG A 88 8.44 4.64 -14.92
C ARG A 88 8.66 3.30 -15.64
N ASP A 89 8.47 2.19 -14.95
CA ASP A 89 8.91 0.88 -15.42
C ASP A 89 7.96 -0.28 -15.03
N GLY A 90 6.83 0.03 -14.38
CA GLY A 90 5.84 -0.96 -13.94
C GLY A 90 6.29 -1.83 -12.76
N THR A 91 7.43 -1.54 -12.14
CA THR A 91 7.88 -2.26 -10.95
C THR A 91 6.93 -2.03 -9.78
N ARG A 92 6.56 -3.08 -9.05
CA ARG A 92 5.72 -2.98 -7.85
C ARG A 92 6.48 -2.27 -6.74
N LEU A 93 5.90 -1.17 -6.26
CA LEU A 93 6.47 -0.30 -5.22
C LEU A 93 5.58 -0.25 -3.99
N ILE A 94 6.21 0.08 -2.87
CA ILE A 94 5.54 0.41 -1.62
C ILE A 94 6.12 1.74 -1.11
N LYS A 95 5.25 2.74 -0.93
CA LYS A 95 5.62 4.10 -0.51
C LYS A 95 4.53 4.69 0.37
N ARG A 96 4.87 5.76 1.11
CA ARG A 96 3.90 6.52 1.89
C ARG A 96 3.24 7.60 1.05
N ILE A 97 1.90 7.65 1.08
CA ILE A 97 1.13 8.78 0.55
C ILE A 97 1.32 9.97 1.49
N VAL A 98 2.06 10.96 1.04
CA VAL A 98 2.35 12.15 1.85
C VAL A 98 1.37 13.29 1.57
N ALA A 99 0.77 13.31 0.37
CA ALA A 99 -0.21 14.32 0.00
C ALA A 99 -1.26 13.75 -0.97
N VAL A 100 -2.44 14.33 -0.93
CA VAL A 100 -3.62 13.93 -1.72
C VAL A 100 -4.20 15.11 -2.48
N GLY A 101 -5.15 14.84 -3.37
CA GLY A 101 -5.77 15.87 -4.21
C GLY A 101 -6.28 17.08 -3.42
N GLY A 102 -5.84 18.29 -3.82
CA GLY A 102 -6.14 19.56 -3.18
C GLY A 102 -5.04 20.08 -2.25
N ASP A 103 -4.00 19.29 -1.97
CA ASP A 103 -2.87 19.71 -1.14
C ASP A 103 -1.88 20.59 -1.93
N SER A 104 -1.24 21.51 -1.20
CA SER A 104 0.00 22.17 -1.58
C SER A 104 1.15 21.56 -0.81
N VAL A 105 2.22 21.14 -1.49
CA VAL A 105 3.35 20.40 -0.92
C VAL A 105 4.64 21.13 -1.12
N SER A 106 5.40 21.30 -0.06
CA SER A 106 6.81 21.68 -0.12
C SER A 106 7.63 20.67 0.68
N LEU A 107 8.74 20.23 0.13
CA LEU A 107 9.71 19.35 0.76
C LEU A 107 11.08 20.01 0.67
N VAL A 108 11.69 20.32 1.80
CA VAL A 108 13.02 20.96 1.85
C VAL A 108 13.91 20.19 2.82
N ASN A 109 15.06 19.74 2.34
CA ASN A 109 15.99 18.92 3.13
C ASN A 109 15.30 17.71 3.79
N GLY A 110 14.36 17.07 3.10
CA GLY A 110 13.59 15.93 3.60
C GLY A 110 12.46 16.28 4.56
N GLN A 111 12.24 17.56 4.88
CA GLN A 111 11.19 18.04 5.77
C GLN A 111 9.95 18.45 4.98
N LEU A 112 8.81 17.87 5.31
CA LEU A 112 7.57 18.05 4.59
C LEU A 112 6.72 19.17 5.19
N LYS A 113 6.16 20.03 4.33
CA LYS A 113 5.10 20.97 4.66
C LYS A 113 3.90 20.70 3.76
N ILE A 114 2.73 20.62 4.35
CA ILE A 114 1.46 20.46 3.64
C ILE A 114 0.58 21.66 3.95
N ASN A 115 0.10 22.34 2.90
CA ASN A 115 -0.72 23.55 3.02
C ASN A 115 -0.05 24.62 3.89
N GLY A 116 1.28 24.77 3.73
CA GLY A 116 2.11 25.72 4.48
C GLY A 116 2.47 25.29 5.91
N GLN A 117 1.90 24.20 6.43
CA GLN A 117 2.15 23.72 7.79
C GLN A 117 3.19 22.59 7.79
N PRO A 118 4.21 22.63 8.66
CA PRO A 118 5.14 21.52 8.82
C PRO A 118 4.39 20.29 9.35
N LEU A 119 4.70 19.11 8.81
CA LEU A 119 4.04 17.87 9.19
C LEU A 119 4.64 17.22 10.44
N GLY A 120 5.75 17.70 10.88
CA GLY A 120 6.48 17.20 12.06
C GLY A 120 7.78 17.91 12.29
N ASP A 121 8.68 17.25 13.00
CA ASP A 121 10.03 17.70 13.24
C ASP A 121 11.07 16.90 12.43
N ARG A 122 12.35 17.03 12.75
CA ARG A 122 13.45 16.49 11.95
C ARG A 122 13.36 15.03 11.56
N GLN A 123 12.77 14.17 12.37
CA GLN A 123 12.80 12.72 12.16
C GLN A 123 11.43 12.07 12.26
N VAL A 124 10.40 12.84 12.60
CA VAL A 124 9.04 12.31 12.78
C VAL A 124 8.07 13.18 12.04
N GLU A 125 7.24 12.58 11.22
CA GLU A 125 6.08 13.21 10.58
C GLU A 125 4.79 12.64 11.16
N HIS A 126 3.80 13.53 11.38
CA HIS A 126 2.51 13.18 11.98
C HIS A 126 1.42 13.21 10.93
N PHE A 127 0.78 12.08 10.68
CA PHE A 127 -0.32 11.91 9.72
C PHE A 127 -1.60 11.55 10.47
N GLY A 128 -2.32 12.54 10.96
CA GLY A 128 -3.58 12.33 11.65
C GLY A 128 -3.47 11.53 12.96
N GLY A 129 -3.39 10.28 12.98
CA GLY A 129 -3.19 9.41 14.16
C GLY A 129 -1.97 8.52 14.05
N HIS A 130 -1.17 8.68 12.98
CA HIS A 130 0.00 7.85 12.70
C HIS A 130 1.26 8.70 12.68
N GLU A 131 2.34 8.13 13.18
CA GLU A 131 3.68 8.72 13.13
C GLU A 131 4.54 7.95 12.13
N ALA A 132 5.32 8.69 11.34
CA ALA A 132 6.32 8.13 10.46
C ALA A 132 7.70 8.56 10.93
N LEU A 133 8.54 7.59 11.28
CA LEU A 133 9.96 7.82 11.52
C LEU A 133 10.68 7.91 10.18
N LEU A 134 11.43 9.00 9.99
CA LEU A 134 12.18 9.24 8.76
C LEU A 134 13.63 8.79 8.91
N ASN A 135 14.14 8.13 7.88
CA ASN A 135 15.58 7.94 7.72
C ASN A 135 16.15 9.06 6.85
N LEU A 136 16.94 9.94 7.48
CA LEU A 136 17.64 11.05 6.83
C LEU A 136 19.17 10.82 6.78
N HIS A 137 19.63 9.57 6.95
CA HIS A 137 21.07 9.27 7.02
C HIS A 137 21.78 9.63 5.71
N ASP A 138 21.10 9.40 4.56
CA ASP A 138 21.60 9.72 3.23
C ASP A 138 21.10 11.09 2.74
N GLY A 139 20.71 11.98 3.66
CA GLY A 139 20.17 13.31 3.38
C GLY A 139 18.66 13.33 3.11
N GLY A 140 18.17 14.49 2.65
CA GLY A 140 16.74 14.73 2.39
C GLY A 140 16.27 14.28 1.00
N GLY A 141 17.19 13.99 0.08
CA GLY A 141 16.89 13.80 -1.33
C GLY A 141 16.45 15.09 -2.04
N PRO A 142 15.90 15.02 -3.24
CA PRO A 142 15.46 16.19 -4.00
C PRO A 142 14.36 16.97 -3.29
N ASP A 143 14.45 18.30 -3.35
CA ASP A 143 13.44 19.21 -2.81
C ASP A 143 12.24 19.35 -3.75
N ILE A 144 11.09 19.69 -3.18
CA ILE A 144 9.86 20.06 -3.88
C ILE A 144 9.47 21.46 -3.43
N THR A 145 9.18 22.35 -4.39
CA THR A 145 8.71 23.71 -4.11
C THR A 145 7.28 23.87 -4.60
N ASP A 146 6.34 24.16 -3.67
CA ASP A 146 4.95 24.54 -3.94
C ASP A 146 4.22 23.69 -5.00
N MET A 147 4.36 22.37 -4.91
CA MET A 147 3.66 21.45 -5.79
C MET A 147 2.18 21.38 -5.40
N GLN A 148 1.28 21.72 -6.31
CA GLN A 148 -0.16 21.53 -6.13
C GLN A 148 -0.56 20.12 -6.56
N ILE A 149 -1.30 19.42 -5.72
CA ILE A 149 -1.76 18.06 -6.03
C ILE A 149 -3.15 18.15 -6.67
N PRO A 150 -3.31 17.79 -7.97
CA PRO A 150 -4.62 17.76 -8.61
C PRO A 150 -5.55 16.74 -7.97
N LYS A 151 -6.87 16.97 -8.06
CA LYS A 151 -7.88 16.00 -7.63
C LYS A 151 -7.67 14.65 -8.34
N GLY A 152 -7.80 13.56 -7.60
CA GLY A 152 -7.60 12.22 -8.11
C GLY A 152 -6.12 11.81 -8.23
N MET A 153 -5.19 12.64 -7.78
CA MET A 153 -3.76 12.35 -7.76
C MET A 153 -3.22 12.32 -6.34
N VAL A 154 -2.15 11.58 -6.14
CA VAL A 154 -1.43 11.49 -4.86
C VAL A 154 0.07 11.66 -5.08
N LEU A 155 0.75 12.14 -4.05
CA LEU A 155 2.21 12.15 -3.97
C LEU A 155 2.66 11.05 -3.00
N ALA A 156 3.48 10.12 -3.49
CA ALA A 156 4.02 9.02 -2.72
C ALA A 156 5.53 9.18 -2.57
N ILE A 157 6.04 9.16 -1.32
CA ILE A 157 7.45 9.33 -0.98
C ILE A 157 7.90 8.21 -0.03
N GLY A 158 9.18 7.82 -0.11
CA GLY A 158 9.78 6.88 0.83
C GLY A 158 10.17 7.53 2.15
N ASP A 159 10.08 6.78 3.24
CA ASP A 159 10.47 7.25 4.57
C ASP A 159 12.00 7.37 4.71
N HIS A 160 12.77 6.61 3.93
CA HIS A 160 14.22 6.82 3.76
C HIS A 160 14.46 7.89 2.68
N ARG A 161 14.38 9.14 3.07
CA ARG A 161 14.35 10.31 2.17
C ARG A 161 15.52 10.38 1.20
N GLY A 162 16.73 10.10 1.65
CA GLY A 162 17.95 10.16 0.81
C GLY A 162 18.14 8.93 -0.07
N ASN A 163 17.45 7.79 0.23
CA ASN A 163 17.61 6.53 -0.48
C ASN A 163 16.27 5.96 -0.97
N SER A 164 15.49 6.79 -1.65
CA SER A 164 14.21 6.39 -2.23
C SER A 164 14.03 6.98 -3.61
N LEU A 165 13.81 6.12 -4.59
CA LEU A 165 13.28 6.50 -5.90
C LEU A 165 11.76 6.53 -5.79
N ASP A 166 11.16 7.73 -5.84
CA ASP A 166 9.75 7.98 -5.52
C ASP A 166 9.16 9.17 -6.29
N GLY A 167 8.03 9.69 -5.87
CA GLY A 167 7.30 10.77 -6.53
C GLY A 167 8.09 12.06 -6.77
N ARG A 168 9.23 12.25 -6.10
CA ARG A 168 10.15 13.35 -6.36
C ARG A 168 10.86 13.23 -7.71
N PHE A 169 10.91 12.02 -8.28
CA PHE A 169 11.57 11.71 -9.54
C PHE A 169 10.59 11.45 -10.68
N TRP A 170 9.46 10.77 -10.42
CA TRP A 170 8.50 10.42 -11.49
C TRP A 170 7.18 11.20 -11.41
N GLY A 171 6.98 12.02 -10.35
CA GLY A 171 5.79 12.85 -10.19
C GLY A 171 4.66 12.17 -9.43
N LEU A 172 3.43 12.55 -9.78
CA LEU A 172 2.21 12.12 -9.10
C LEU A 172 1.70 10.79 -9.65
N ILE A 173 0.89 10.11 -8.84
CA ILE A 173 0.22 8.84 -9.17
C ILE A 173 -1.28 9.08 -9.16
N ASP A 174 -1.99 8.54 -10.15
CA ASP A 174 -3.46 8.50 -10.13
C ASP A 174 -3.91 7.60 -8.97
N GLU A 175 -4.83 8.07 -8.14
CA GLU A 175 -5.33 7.29 -7.00
C GLU A 175 -5.97 5.95 -7.43
N ARG A 176 -6.43 5.86 -8.68
CA ARG A 176 -6.94 4.63 -9.28
C ARG A 176 -5.85 3.60 -9.60
N GLU A 177 -4.58 3.98 -9.60
CA GLU A 177 -3.45 3.07 -9.79
C GLU A 177 -2.95 2.47 -8.46
N LEU A 178 -3.49 2.93 -7.32
CA LEU A 178 -3.18 2.35 -6.01
C LEU A 178 -3.79 0.94 -5.92
N PHE A 179 -2.94 -0.02 -5.61
CA PHE A 179 -3.31 -1.44 -5.58
C PHE A 179 -3.92 -1.86 -4.23
N GLY A 180 -3.44 -1.26 -3.15
CA GLY A 180 -3.90 -1.52 -1.79
C GLY A 180 -3.05 -0.82 -0.74
N ARG A 181 -3.49 -0.88 0.51
CA ARG A 181 -2.83 -0.28 1.66
C ARG A 181 -2.18 -1.35 2.53
N ALA A 182 -0.90 -1.17 2.84
CA ALA A 182 -0.21 -2.00 3.82
C ALA A 182 -0.75 -1.70 5.22
N ILE A 183 -1.17 -2.73 5.95
CA ILE A 183 -1.83 -2.59 7.25
C ILE A 183 -1.00 -3.11 8.42
N ALA A 184 -0.11 -4.07 8.18
CA ALA A 184 0.78 -4.59 9.22
C ALA A 184 1.99 -5.31 8.61
N VAL A 185 3.11 -5.27 9.33
CA VAL A 185 4.22 -6.22 9.16
C VAL A 185 3.89 -7.46 10.00
N TYR A 186 3.87 -8.64 9.38
CA TYR A 186 3.60 -9.90 10.10
C TYR A 186 4.85 -10.79 10.26
N TYR A 187 5.91 -10.47 9.52
CA TYR A 187 7.19 -11.15 9.61
C TYR A 187 8.33 -10.14 9.38
N ARG A 188 9.35 -10.20 10.22
CA ARG A 188 10.56 -9.39 10.09
C ARG A 188 11.79 -10.30 10.03
N SER A 189 12.68 -10.02 9.08
CA SER A 189 13.94 -10.77 8.96
C SER A 189 14.78 -10.58 10.22
N GLY A 190 15.19 -11.68 10.84
CA GLY A 190 15.92 -11.68 12.11
C GLY A 190 15.04 -11.87 13.36
N ASP A 191 13.82 -11.31 13.36
CA ASP A 191 12.91 -11.38 14.52
C ASP A 191 11.84 -12.49 14.37
N GLY A 192 11.58 -12.96 13.13
CA GLY A 192 10.56 -13.95 12.85
C GLY A 192 9.15 -13.37 12.74
N PHE A 193 8.15 -14.09 13.28
CA PHE A 193 6.76 -13.61 13.28
C PHE A 193 6.58 -12.47 14.28
N VAL A 194 6.07 -11.34 13.79
CA VAL A 194 5.78 -10.12 14.54
C VAL A 194 4.39 -9.63 14.17
N TRP A 195 3.85 -8.66 14.92
CA TRP A 195 2.66 -7.93 14.53
C TRP A 195 2.89 -6.45 14.79
N LYS A 196 3.28 -5.73 13.73
CA LYS A 196 3.49 -4.27 13.78
C LYS A 196 2.47 -3.61 12.87
N PRO A 197 1.43 -2.97 13.40
CA PRO A 197 0.51 -2.12 12.63
C PRO A 197 1.26 -0.98 11.92
N LEU A 198 0.74 -0.53 10.78
CA LEU A 198 1.32 0.50 9.91
C LEU A 198 0.40 1.72 9.80
#